data_1056560d54683dcbe0841377be745768
#
_entry.id   1056560d54683dcbe0841377be745768
#
_cell.length_a   1.000
_cell.length_b   1.000
_cell.length_c   1.000
_cell.angle_alpha   90.00
_cell.angle_beta   90.00
_cell.angle_gamma   90.00
#
_symmetry.space_group_name_H-M   'P 1'
#
loop_
_entity.id
_entity.type
_entity.pdbx_description
1 polymer ?
#
loop_
_entity_poly.entity_id
_entity_poly.type
_entity_poly.pdbx_seq_one_letter_code
_entity_poly.pdbx_strand_id
1 'polypeptide(L)'
;MTLFGALSSGVSGLSAQSSAIGAISDNITNLSTIGYKSTQVDFQTLVTKQTSATFFSAGGVQSRPRQDTGTQGLLASSTSATDIALAGSGFFVVNEAAAATISDEYLFTRAGSFFQDNEGFLRNTAGYFLQAWPTDPSGVVVPSNTSLTISNQNVISRDFLESVNLSRVGGTAKATSNISIGANLPSNDAAETSRRTDVQFFDTLGNPVFLSVDAVKSTVDNNWDVAVNPPAGTSVLTLLDATSPTPLVYDSVGQLEFIARPA
;
A
#
# COMPACT_ATOMS: atom_id res chain seq x y z
N MET A 1 34.48 -13.85 -53.90
CA MET A 1 34.45 -13.00 -52.67
C MET A 1 35.49 -11.89 -52.82
N THR A 2 35.13 -10.65 -52.67
CA THR A 2 36.14 -9.58 -52.66
C THR A 2 36.80 -9.56 -51.28
N LEU A 3 38.11 -9.40 -51.22
CA LEU A 3 38.88 -9.29 -49.98
C LEU A 3 38.25 -8.24 -49.03
N PHE A 4 37.75 -7.19 -49.61
CA PHE A 4 37.07 -6.10 -48.88
C PHE A 4 35.76 -6.58 -48.21
N GLY A 5 34.94 -7.43 -48.86
CA GLY A 5 33.73 -8.00 -48.26
C GLY A 5 34.04 -8.93 -47.07
N ALA A 6 35.08 -9.74 -47.17
CA ALA A 6 35.53 -10.59 -46.08
C ALA A 6 36.03 -9.76 -44.88
N LEU A 7 36.80 -8.70 -45.15
CA LEU A 7 37.29 -7.79 -44.11
C LEU A 7 36.14 -7.07 -43.42
N SER A 8 35.19 -6.54 -44.18
CA SER A 8 33.99 -5.86 -43.64
C SER A 8 33.15 -6.78 -42.77
N SER A 9 32.94 -8.05 -43.20
CA SER A 9 32.24 -9.04 -42.40
C SER A 9 33.00 -9.37 -41.11
N GLY A 10 34.32 -9.46 -41.15
CA GLY A 10 35.16 -9.67 -39.96
C GLY A 10 35.04 -8.49 -38.96
N VAL A 11 35.08 -7.23 -39.45
CA VAL A 11 34.92 -6.04 -38.61
C VAL A 11 33.53 -5.99 -38.00
N SER A 12 32.46 -6.28 -38.76
CA SER A 12 31.09 -6.33 -38.23
C SER A 12 30.94 -7.43 -37.15
N GLY A 13 31.55 -8.58 -37.33
CA GLY A 13 31.57 -9.64 -36.34
C GLY A 13 32.26 -9.24 -35.03
N LEU A 14 33.42 -8.60 -35.14
CA LEU A 14 34.17 -8.08 -34.00
C LEU A 14 33.39 -7.01 -33.25
N SER A 15 32.78 -6.08 -33.99
CA SER A 15 31.93 -5.05 -33.40
C SER A 15 30.72 -5.66 -32.67
N ALA A 16 30.08 -6.65 -33.25
CA ALA A 16 28.94 -7.35 -32.63
C ALA A 16 29.34 -8.07 -31.34
N GLN A 17 30.51 -8.78 -31.35
CA GLN A 17 31.04 -9.44 -30.13
C GLN A 17 31.44 -8.40 -29.05
N SER A 18 31.99 -7.27 -29.46
CA SER A 18 32.28 -6.16 -28.51
C SER A 18 31.03 -5.68 -27.84
N SER A 19 29.90 -5.53 -28.57
CA SER A 19 28.61 -5.17 -28.02
C SER A 19 28.09 -6.22 -27.01
N ALA A 20 28.29 -7.52 -27.29
CA ALA A 20 27.90 -8.59 -26.37
C ALA A 20 28.71 -8.56 -25.07
N ILE A 21 30.04 -8.36 -25.19
CA ILE A 21 30.92 -8.23 -24.02
C ILE A 21 30.53 -7.00 -23.20
N GLY A 22 30.19 -5.88 -23.86
CA GLY A 22 29.69 -4.66 -23.20
C GLY A 22 28.43 -4.92 -22.39
N ALA A 23 27.44 -5.63 -22.97
CA ALA A 23 26.20 -5.98 -22.26
C ALA A 23 26.46 -6.92 -21.07
N ILE A 24 27.38 -7.88 -21.20
CA ILE A 24 27.78 -8.76 -20.08
C ILE A 24 28.42 -7.90 -18.96
N SER A 25 29.29 -6.98 -19.31
CA SER A 25 29.95 -6.08 -18.37
C SER A 25 28.93 -5.22 -17.61
N ASP A 26 27.94 -4.65 -18.32
CA ASP A 26 26.87 -3.89 -17.71
C ASP A 26 26.03 -4.75 -16.76
N ASN A 27 25.69 -5.97 -17.14
CA ASN A 27 24.97 -6.90 -16.29
C ASN A 27 25.74 -7.22 -14.99
N ILE A 28 27.05 -7.42 -15.08
CA ILE A 28 27.91 -7.70 -13.92
C ILE A 28 28.00 -6.46 -13.01
N THR A 29 28.18 -5.29 -13.60
CA THR A 29 28.29 -4.02 -12.85
C THR A 29 27.00 -3.72 -12.07
N ASN A 30 25.84 -4.09 -12.63
CA ASN A 30 24.53 -3.83 -12.07
C ASN A 30 23.95 -5.02 -11.27
N LEU A 31 24.76 -6.02 -10.92
CA LEU A 31 24.29 -7.21 -10.20
C LEU A 31 23.60 -6.88 -8.88
N SER A 32 24.06 -5.82 -8.18
CA SER A 32 23.48 -5.35 -6.93
C SER A 32 22.48 -4.20 -7.11
N THR A 33 22.18 -3.79 -8.34
CA THR A 33 21.22 -2.69 -8.60
C THR A 33 19.80 -3.20 -8.50
N ILE A 34 19.02 -2.65 -7.57
CA ILE A 34 17.63 -3.02 -7.32
C ILE A 34 16.78 -2.68 -8.54
N GLY A 35 15.99 -3.65 -9.01
CA GLY A 35 15.11 -3.48 -10.17
C GLY A 35 15.82 -3.47 -11.53
N TYR A 36 17.12 -3.74 -11.57
CA TYR A 36 17.85 -3.88 -12.83
C TYR A 36 17.31 -5.04 -13.67
N LYS A 37 17.23 -4.83 -14.95
CA LYS A 37 16.85 -5.84 -15.95
C LYS A 37 18.01 -6.10 -16.88
N SER A 38 18.40 -7.37 -17.00
CA SER A 38 19.56 -7.76 -17.79
C SER A 38 19.40 -7.41 -19.27
N THR A 39 20.49 -6.94 -19.85
CA THR A 39 20.58 -6.69 -21.30
C THR A 39 21.18 -7.91 -21.98
N GLN A 40 20.49 -8.42 -22.99
CA GLN A 40 20.97 -9.47 -23.90
C GLN A 40 21.25 -8.85 -25.26
N VAL A 41 22.16 -9.45 -26.00
CA VAL A 41 22.46 -8.99 -27.36
C VAL A 41 22.10 -10.11 -28.35
N ASP A 42 21.08 -9.82 -29.12
CA ASP A 42 20.66 -10.70 -30.22
C ASP A 42 21.49 -10.37 -31.48
N PHE A 43 21.84 -11.38 -32.24
CA PHE A 43 22.60 -11.23 -33.45
C PHE A 43 21.72 -11.51 -34.67
N GLN A 44 21.79 -10.61 -35.64
CA GLN A 44 21.09 -10.74 -36.91
C GLN A 44 22.08 -10.76 -38.06
N THR A 45 21.98 -11.78 -38.93
CA THR A 45 22.76 -11.82 -40.14
C THR A 45 22.25 -10.81 -41.17
N LEU A 46 23.17 -10.09 -41.80
CA LEU A 46 22.80 -9.23 -42.92
C LEU A 46 22.63 -10.06 -44.17
N VAL A 47 21.47 -9.95 -44.79
CA VAL A 47 21.14 -10.71 -46.02
C VAL A 47 21.80 -10.01 -47.22
N THR A 48 22.64 -10.75 -47.94
CA THR A 48 23.28 -10.28 -49.19
C THR A 48 22.63 -10.93 -50.39
N LYS A 49 22.53 -10.18 -51.50
CA LYS A 49 22.07 -10.73 -52.77
C LYS A 49 23.17 -11.62 -53.35
N GLN A 50 22.87 -12.90 -53.49
CA GLN A 50 23.75 -13.85 -54.19
C GLN A 50 23.38 -13.84 -55.67
N THR A 51 24.29 -13.38 -56.49
CA THR A 51 24.06 -13.17 -57.94
C THR A 51 24.33 -14.42 -58.75
N SER A 52 25.05 -15.41 -58.20
CA SER A 52 25.39 -16.68 -58.87
C SER A 52 25.57 -17.78 -57.83
N ALA A 53 25.26 -19.01 -58.18
CA ALA A 53 25.42 -20.19 -57.31
C ALA A 53 26.87 -20.48 -56.92
N THR A 54 27.81 -19.96 -57.69
CA THR A 54 29.26 -20.13 -57.47
C THR A 54 29.94 -19.02 -56.73
N PHE A 55 29.19 -17.96 -56.38
CA PHE A 55 29.73 -16.75 -55.72
C PHE A 55 29.12 -16.55 -54.33
N PHE A 56 29.93 -16.70 -53.31
CA PHE A 56 29.52 -16.40 -51.93
C PHE A 56 29.81 -14.92 -51.60
N SER A 57 28.80 -14.21 -51.09
CA SER A 57 28.94 -12.86 -50.60
C SER A 57 28.73 -12.83 -49.06
N ALA A 58 29.79 -12.51 -48.33
CA ALA A 58 29.71 -12.38 -46.89
C ALA A 58 28.90 -11.12 -46.52
N GLY A 59 27.81 -11.28 -45.76
CA GLY A 59 26.94 -10.17 -45.36
C GLY A 59 27.29 -9.52 -44.01
N GLY A 60 28.04 -10.25 -43.20
CA GLY A 60 28.34 -9.79 -41.85
C GLY A 60 27.16 -9.98 -40.84
N VAL A 61 27.31 -9.44 -39.65
CA VAL A 61 26.35 -9.55 -38.55
C VAL A 61 26.11 -8.17 -37.94
N GLN A 62 24.88 -7.96 -37.49
CA GLN A 62 24.48 -6.79 -36.72
C GLN A 62 24.02 -7.25 -35.34
N SER A 63 24.48 -6.54 -34.29
CA SER A 63 24.02 -6.73 -32.91
C SER A 63 22.81 -5.85 -32.62
N ARG A 64 21.85 -6.39 -31.85
CA ARG A 64 20.69 -5.67 -31.32
C ARG A 64 20.60 -5.93 -29.83
N PRO A 65 21.01 -4.96 -29.01
CA PRO A 65 20.79 -5.05 -27.56
C PRO A 65 19.29 -5.02 -27.26
N ARG A 66 18.86 -5.92 -26.38
CA ARG A 66 17.49 -6.03 -25.91
C ARG A 66 17.49 -6.21 -24.40
N GLN A 67 16.72 -5.41 -23.71
CA GLN A 67 16.53 -5.54 -22.27
C GLN A 67 15.44 -6.57 -21.96
N ASP A 68 15.76 -7.54 -21.10
CA ASP A 68 14.81 -8.58 -20.69
C ASP A 68 13.94 -8.09 -19.53
N THR A 69 12.86 -7.40 -19.87
CA THR A 69 11.90 -6.86 -18.88
C THR A 69 10.94 -7.91 -18.35
N GLY A 70 10.78 -9.05 -19.03
CA GLY A 70 9.82 -10.10 -18.68
C GLY A 70 10.26 -10.99 -17.52
N THR A 71 11.57 -11.20 -17.38
CA THR A 71 12.09 -12.13 -16.37
C THR A 71 11.97 -11.54 -14.96
N GLN A 72 11.30 -12.29 -14.06
CA GLN A 72 11.18 -11.96 -12.65
C GLN A 72 12.50 -12.24 -11.93
N GLY A 73 13.03 -11.23 -11.24
CA GLY A 73 14.18 -11.38 -10.34
C GLY A 73 13.80 -11.99 -8.99
N LEU A 74 14.81 -12.35 -8.21
CA LEU A 74 14.63 -12.84 -6.86
C LEU A 74 14.11 -11.70 -5.96
N LEU A 75 13.04 -11.98 -5.21
CA LEU A 75 12.56 -11.08 -4.16
C LEU A 75 13.43 -11.26 -2.92
N ALA A 76 14.05 -10.18 -2.47
CA ALA A 76 14.86 -10.14 -1.26
C ALA A 76 14.12 -9.39 -0.15
N SER A 77 14.35 -9.78 1.10
CA SER A 77 13.86 -9.02 2.26
C SER A 77 14.68 -7.74 2.44
N SER A 78 14.00 -6.65 2.82
CA SER A 78 14.62 -5.39 3.21
C SER A 78 14.36 -5.07 4.67
N THR A 79 15.21 -4.22 5.26
CA THR A 79 15.03 -3.67 6.60
C THR A 79 14.23 -2.35 6.59
N SER A 80 14.05 -1.74 5.43
CA SER A 80 13.26 -0.52 5.27
C SER A 80 11.78 -0.84 5.19
N ALA A 81 10.96 -0.14 5.97
CA ALA A 81 9.50 -0.30 5.98
C ALA A 81 8.81 0.26 4.71
N THR A 82 9.53 1.10 3.95
CA THR A 82 9.02 1.76 2.74
C THR A 82 9.43 1.09 1.44
N ASP A 83 10.25 0.03 1.52
CA ASP A 83 10.64 -0.73 0.33
C ASP A 83 9.49 -1.64 -0.12
N ILE A 84 9.19 -1.60 -1.39
CA ILE A 84 8.09 -2.33 -2.01
C ILE A 84 8.64 -3.19 -3.14
N ALA A 85 8.29 -4.46 -3.18
CA ALA A 85 8.67 -5.36 -4.25
C ALA A 85 7.44 -5.75 -5.09
N LEU A 86 7.66 -5.90 -6.40
CA LEU A 86 6.64 -6.24 -7.37
C LEU A 86 6.83 -7.70 -7.83
N ALA A 87 5.87 -8.56 -7.51
CA ALA A 87 5.84 -9.93 -7.99
C ALA A 87 5.01 -10.01 -9.28
N GLY A 88 5.59 -10.56 -10.34
CA GLY A 88 4.93 -10.68 -11.64
C GLY A 88 5.28 -9.56 -12.62
N SER A 89 4.41 -9.38 -13.62
CA SER A 89 4.60 -8.38 -14.68
C SER A 89 3.99 -7.04 -14.27
N GLY A 90 4.76 -5.96 -14.39
CA GLY A 90 4.29 -4.62 -14.06
C GLY A 90 5.44 -3.68 -13.71
N PHE A 91 5.12 -2.43 -13.45
CA PHE A 91 6.07 -1.38 -13.07
C PHE A 91 5.41 -0.47 -12.04
N PHE A 92 6.20 0.14 -11.20
CA PHE A 92 5.77 1.27 -10.40
C PHE A 92 5.66 2.49 -11.31
N VAL A 93 4.61 3.25 -11.11
CA VAL A 93 4.42 4.54 -11.79
C VAL A 93 5.04 5.62 -10.91
N VAL A 94 5.89 6.44 -11.50
CA VAL A 94 6.53 7.54 -10.79
C VAL A 94 6.44 8.83 -11.62
N ASN A 95 6.49 9.97 -10.94
CA ASN A 95 6.44 11.29 -11.56
C ASN A 95 7.53 12.18 -10.98
N GLU A 96 7.97 13.15 -11.73
CA GLU A 96 8.98 14.12 -11.31
C GLU A 96 8.40 15.15 -10.31
N ALA A 97 7.11 15.45 -10.41
CA ALA A 97 6.41 16.38 -9.54
C ALA A 97 5.64 15.67 -8.42
N ALA A 98 5.66 16.24 -7.20
CA ALA A 98 4.86 15.75 -6.07
C ALA A 98 3.35 15.92 -6.30
N ALA A 99 2.94 17.00 -6.99
CA ALA A 99 1.56 17.23 -7.41
C ALA A 99 1.46 17.06 -8.93
N ALA A 100 1.43 15.80 -9.37
CA ALA A 100 1.35 15.48 -10.79
C ALA A 100 0.04 16.00 -11.40
N THR A 101 0.16 16.60 -12.57
CA THR A 101 -0.99 17.02 -13.40
C THR A 101 -1.12 16.08 -14.60
N ILE A 102 -2.29 16.09 -15.27
CA ILE A 102 -2.54 15.28 -16.48
C ILE A 102 -1.54 15.56 -17.61
N SER A 103 -0.88 16.71 -17.58
CA SER A 103 0.10 17.13 -18.60
C SER A 103 1.50 16.62 -18.30
N ASP A 104 1.76 16.13 -17.09
CA ASP A 104 3.08 15.67 -16.68
C ASP A 104 3.37 14.27 -17.23
N GLU A 105 4.63 14.00 -17.50
CA GLU A 105 5.07 12.72 -18.02
C GLU A 105 5.21 11.71 -16.89
N TYR A 106 4.52 10.56 -17.04
CA TYR A 106 4.66 9.44 -16.13
C TYR A 106 5.80 8.53 -16.56
N LEU A 107 6.67 8.21 -15.62
CA LEU A 107 7.78 7.30 -15.81
C LEU A 107 7.49 5.96 -15.12
N PHE A 108 8.14 4.92 -15.57
CA PHE A 108 7.96 3.57 -15.06
C PHE A 108 9.27 3.01 -14.52
N THR A 109 9.23 2.44 -13.31
CA THR A 109 10.40 1.84 -12.69
C THR A 109 10.08 0.48 -12.09
N ARG A 110 11.09 -0.39 -12.00
CA ARG A 110 11.04 -1.65 -11.24
C ARG A 110 11.74 -1.52 -9.89
N ALA A 111 12.53 -0.48 -9.70
CA ALA A 111 13.15 -0.20 -8.42
C ALA A 111 12.09 0.19 -7.41
N GLY A 112 11.96 -0.60 -6.35
CA GLY A 112 10.97 -0.40 -5.28
C GLY A 112 11.56 0.16 -4.00
N SER A 113 12.77 0.71 -4.05
CA SER A 113 13.40 1.36 -2.90
C SER A 113 12.91 2.79 -2.82
N PHE A 114 11.98 3.02 -1.91
CA PHE A 114 11.40 4.34 -1.66
C PHE A 114 11.73 4.81 -0.26
N PHE A 115 11.90 6.11 -0.09
CA PHE A 115 12.08 6.76 1.20
C PHE A 115 11.11 7.93 1.34
N GLN A 116 10.73 8.22 2.56
CA GLN A 116 9.87 9.34 2.88
C GLN A 116 10.69 10.62 2.90
N ASP A 117 10.19 11.68 2.24
CA ASP A 117 10.78 13.01 2.32
C ASP A 117 10.21 13.80 3.53
N ASN A 118 10.69 15.05 3.71
CA ASN A 118 10.25 15.92 4.81
C ASN A 118 8.77 16.30 4.75
N GLU A 119 8.14 16.19 3.59
CA GLU A 119 6.74 16.51 3.35
C GLU A 119 5.84 15.26 3.43
N GLY A 120 6.46 14.09 3.62
CA GLY A 120 5.78 12.81 3.76
C GLY A 120 5.58 12.03 2.47
N PHE A 121 6.05 12.52 1.33
CA PHE A 121 5.94 11.81 0.06
C PHE A 121 6.97 10.69 -0.07
N LEU A 122 6.59 9.62 -0.76
CA LEU A 122 7.49 8.54 -1.11
C LEU A 122 8.27 8.88 -2.39
N ARG A 123 9.60 8.95 -2.27
CA ARG A 123 10.53 9.21 -3.37
C ARG A 123 11.47 8.04 -3.56
N ASN A 124 11.88 7.80 -4.81
CA ASN A 124 12.97 6.86 -5.10
C ASN A 124 14.34 7.56 -5.06
N THR A 125 15.41 6.79 -5.19
CA THR A 125 16.79 7.30 -5.21
C THR A 125 17.09 8.25 -6.36
N ALA A 126 16.31 8.21 -7.45
CA ALA A 126 16.42 9.14 -8.57
C ALA A 126 15.64 10.46 -8.35
N GLY A 127 14.89 10.56 -7.24
CA GLY A 127 14.16 11.77 -6.88
C GLY A 127 12.71 11.80 -7.36
N TYR A 128 12.20 10.76 -8.01
CA TYR A 128 10.82 10.68 -8.49
C TYR A 128 9.85 10.24 -7.41
N PHE A 129 8.63 10.76 -7.46
CA PHE A 129 7.54 10.48 -6.52
C PHE A 129 6.73 9.28 -6.96
N LEU A 130 6.46 8.36 -6.03
CA LEU A 130 5.61 7.21 -6.28
C LEU A 130 4.16 7.66 -6.49
N GLN A 131 3.54 7.18 -7.57
CA GLN A 131 2.15 7.43 -7.90
C GLN A 131 1.32 6.18 -7.65
N ALA A 132 0.14 6.36 -7.04
CA ALA A 132 -0.81 5.27 -6.80
C ALA A 132 -2.25 5.77 -6.91
N TRP A 133 -3.18 4.85 -7.02
CA TRP A 133 -4.60 5.16 -6.92
C TRP A 133 -5.04 5.14 -5.46
N PRO A 134 -5.69 6.20 -4.95
CA PRO A 134 -6.29 6.16 -3.61
C PRO A 134 -7.44 5.16 -3.60
N THR A 135 -7.45 4.29 -2.59
CA THR A 135 -8.49 3.26 -2.42
C THR A 135 -9.15 3.39 -1.06
N ASP A 136 -10.41 3.01 -0.99
CA ASP A 136 -11.12 2.81 0.28
C ASP A 136 -10.70 1.48 0.95
N PRO A 137 -11.15 1.20 2.18
CA PRO A 137 -10.84 -0.05 2.87
C PRO A 137 -11.37 -1.31 2.18
N SER A 138 -12.31 -1.17 1.23
CA SER A 138 -12.84 -2.28 0.42
C SER A 138 -12.03 -2.54 -0.85
N GLY A 139 -11.02 -1.69 -1.14
CA GLY A 139 -10.16 -1.80 -2.32
C GLY A 139 -10.71 -1.12 -3.56
N VAL A 140 -11.80 -0.37 -3.42
CA VAL A 140 -12.39 0.42 -4.51
C VAL A 140 -11.61 1.72 -4.65
N VAL A 141 -11.24 2.09 -5.88
CA VAL A 141 -10.54 3.36 -6.12
C VAL A 141 -11.50 4.52 -5.96
N VAL A 142 -11.16 5.43 -5.04
CA VAL A 142 -11.93 6.64 -4.74
C VAL A 142 -11.04 7.84 -5.00
N PRO A 143 -11.33 8.66 -6.04
CA PRO A 143 -10.51 9.82 -6.32
C PRO A 143 -10.62 10.86 -5.20
N SER A 144 -9.51 11.50 -4.83
CA SER A 144 -9.50 12.60 -3.86
C SER A 144 -10.30 13.80 -4.34
N ASN A 145 -10.41 13.98 -5.65
CA ASN A 145 -11.30 14.96 -6.25
C ASN A 145 -12.71 14.37 -6.41
N THR A 146 -13.62 14.76 -5.53
CA THR A 146 -15.02 14.30 -5.51
C THR A 146 -15.84 14.69 -6.74
N SER A 147 -15.33 15.61 -7.58
CA SER A 147 -15.97 16.00 -8.84
C SER A 147 -15.74 14.95 -9.95
N LEU A 148 -14.79 14.05 -9.76
CA LEU A 148 -14.47 12.99 -10.71
C LEU A 148 -15.18 11.70 -10.31
N THR A 149 -15.82 11.05 -11.27
CA THR A 149 -16.48 9.76 -11.07
C THR A 149 -15.82 8.67 -11.89
N ILE A 150 -15.55 7.53 -11.28
CA ILE A 150 -15.01 6.36 -11.97
C ILE A 150 -16.19 5.50 -12.43
N SER A 151 -16.45 5.49 -13.74
CA SER A 151 -17.54 4.72 -14.33
C SER A 151 -17.26 3.21 -14.36
N ASN A 152 -15.99 2.81 -14.36
CA ASN A 152 -15.61 1.40 -14.44
C ASN A 152 -14.33 1.16 -13.64
N GLN A 153 -14.43 0.39 -12.57
CA GLN A 153 -13.31 0.02 -11.69
C GLN A 153 -12.31 -0.94 -12.35
N ASN A 154 -12.66 -1.56 -13.47
CA ASN A 154 -11.74 -2.45 -14.19
C ASN A 154 -10.82 -1.69 -15.16
N VAL A 155 -11.15 -0.45 -15.51
CA VAL A 155 -10.36 0.39 -16.41
C VAL A 155 -10.26 1.79 -15.80
N ILE A 156 -9.24 1.95 -14.97
CA ILE A 156 -9.00 3.20 -14.24
C ILE A 156 -8.00 4.03 -15.02
N SER A 157 -8.37 5.29 -15.32
CA SER A 157 -7.48 6.23 -16.01
C SER A 157 -6.31 6.63 -15.14
N ARG A 158 -5.20 7.02 -15.79
CA ARG A 158 -4.05 7.63 -15.14
C ARG A 158 -4.37 8.97 -14.45
N ASP A 159 -5.48 9.60 -14.85
CA ASP A 159 -5.91 10.91 -14.31
C ASP A 159 -6.30 10.82 -12.82
N PHE A 160 -6.48 9.61 -12.29
CA PHE A 160 -6.77 9.34 -10.88
C PHE A 160 -5.52 8.96 -10.08
N LEU A 161 -4.32 8.99 -10.70
CA LEU A 161 -3.07 8.76 -10.00
C LEU A 161 -2.71 9.96 -9.13
N GLU A 162 -2.33 9.68 -7.90
CA GLU A 162 -1.87 10.67 -6.93
C GLU A 162 -0.55 10.25 -6.31
N SER A 163 0.26 11.23 -5.92
CA SER A 163 1.51 10.95 -5.21
C SER A 163 1.23 10.39 -3.83
N VAL A 164 1.89 9.28 -3.50
CA VAL A 164 1.74 8.62 -2.22
C VAL A 164 2.37 9.47 -1.12
N ASN A 165 1.54 9.94 -0.18
CA ASN A 165 1.96 10.73 0.97
C ASN A 165 1.60 10.01 2.26
N LEU A 166 2.62 9.57 3.02
CA LEU A 166 2.44 8.84 4.27
C LEU A 166 1.96 9.72 5.43
N SER A 167 2.23 11.03 5.39
CA SER A 167 1.76 11.96 6.42
C SER A 167 0.23 12.11 6.41
N ARG A 168 -0.43 11.80 5.29
CA ARG A 168 -1.90 11.79 5.16
C ARG A 168 -2.53 10.49 5.71
N VAL A 169 -1.72 9.44 5.89
CA VAL A 169 -2.16 8.13 6.40
C VAL A 169 -2.15 8.11 7.94
N GLY A 170 -1.63 9.14 8.58
CA GLY A 170 -1.61 9.29 10.03
C GLY A 170 -3.04 9.40 10.59
N GLY A 171 -3.48 8.37 11.28
CA GLY A 171 -4.68 8.41 12.09
C GLY A 171 -6.00 8.16 11.36
N THR A 172 -6.13 7.05 10.64
CA THR A 172 -7.46 6.48 10.38
C THR A 172 -7.99 5.85 11.67
N ALA A 173 -8.25 6.70 12.66
CA ALA A 173 -8.95 6.26 13.85
C ALA A 173 -10.41 6.02 13.46
N LYS A 174 -10.84 4.78 13.59
CA LYS A 174 -12.25 4.46 13.51
C LYS A 174 -12.85 4.67 14.90
N ALA A 175 -13.83 5.57 15.00
CA ALA A 175 -14.57 5.73 16.23
C ALA A 175 -15.14 4.39 16.70
N THR A 176 -15.09 4.15 18.00
CA THR A 176 -15.68 2.96 18.61
C THR A 176 -17.20 3.06 18.46
N SER A 177 -17.81 2.12 17.74
CA SER A 177 -19.25 2.10 17.50
C SER A 177 -20.02 1.25 18.53
N ASN A 178 -19.37 0.25 19.11
CA ASN A 178 -19.99 -0.65 20.09
C ASN A 178 -19.02 -0.90 21.24
N ILE A 179 -19.54 -0.90 22.45
CA ILE A 179 -18.81 -1.27 23.66
C ILE A 179 -19.64 -2.37 24.34
N SER A 180 -19.02 -3.50 24.60
CA SER A 180 -19.63 -4.60 25.39
C SER A 180 -18.86 -4.73 26.70
N ILE A 181 -19.55 -4.72 27.80
CA ILE A 181 -18.97 -4.80 29.15
C ILE A 181 -19.56 -6.04 29.83
N GLY A 182 -18.73 -7.01 30.14
CA GLY A 182 -19.08 -8.13 30.99
C GLY A 182 -18.51 -7.93 32.39
N ALA A 183 -19.34 -7.92 33.42
CA ALA A 183 -18.90 -7.78 34.78
C ALA A 183 -19.60 -8.80 35.70
N ASN A 184 -18.86 -9.31 36.66
CA ASN A 184 -19.41 -10.13 37.74
C ASN A 184 -19.41 -9.31 39.02
N LEU A 185 -20.60 -9.07 39.57
CA LEU A 185 -20.80 -8.29 40.79
C LEU A 185 -21.09 -9.23 41.96
N PRO A 186 -20.30 -9.16 43.06
CA PRO A 186 -20.45 -10.06 44.19
C PRO A 186 -21.80 -9.86 44.89
N SER A 187 -22.56 -10.97 45.10
CA SER A 187 -23.85 -10.93 45.77
C SER A 187 -23.75 -10.60 47.26
N ASN A 188 -22.61 -10.88 47.89
CA ASN A 188 -22.34 -10.71 49.31
C ASN A 188 -21.74 -9.32 49.69
N ASP A 189 -21.65 -8.40 48.78
CA ASP A 189 -21.20 -7.02 49.09
C ASP A 189 -22.28 -6.35 49.99
N ALA A 190 -21.80 -5.46 50.87
CA ALA A 190 -22.68 -4.66 51.69
C ALA A 190 -23.51 -3.69 50.84
N ALA A 191 -24.75 -3.37 51.28
CA ALA A 191 -25.56 -2.36 50.66
C ALA A 191 -24.78 -1.03 50.55
N GLU A 192 -24.99 -0.27 49.48
CA GLU A 192 -24.30 0.98 49.13
C GLU A 192 -22.83 0.86 48.78
N THR A 193 -22.28 -0.34 48.66
CA THR A 193 -20.94 -0.54 48.12
C THR A 193 -20.92 -0.15 46.66
N SER A 194 -19.99 0.76 46.27
CA SER A 194 -19.78 1.21 44.90
C SER A 194 -18.59 0.51 44.26
N ARG A 195 -18.76 0.05 43.03
CA ARG A 195 -17.70 -0.52 42.19
C ARG A 195 -17.65 0.21 40.87
N ARG A 196 -16.50 0.81 40.58
CA ARG A 196 -16.26 1.59 39.37
C ARG A 196 -15.35 0.84 38.42
N THR A 197 -15.70 0.88 37.13
CA THR A 197 -14.88 0.38 36.03
C THR A 197 -14.80 1.44 34.95
N ASP A 198 -13.59 1.77 34.52
CA ASP A 198 -13.36 2.70 33.43
C ASP A 198 -13.06 1.92 32.16
N VAL A 199 -13.79 2.19 31.08
CA VAL A 199 -13.66 1.57 29.78
C VAL A 199 -13.15 2.55 28.77
N GLN A 200 -12.03 2.25 28.13
CA GLN A 200 -11.44 3.08 27.10
C GLN A 200 -12.14 2.85 25.76
N PHE A 201 -12.43 3.92 25.06
CA PHE A 201 -12.90 3.90 23.68
C PHE A 201 -12.27 5.05 22.89
N PHE A 202 -12.43 5.04 21.57
CA PHE A 202 -11.84 6.07 20.70
C PHE A 202 -12.93 6.93 20.06
N ASP A 203 -12.70 8.25 20.05
CA ASP A 203 -13.57 9.21 19.36
C ASP A 203 -13.35 9.18 17.83
N THR A 204 -14.05 10.05 17.10
CA THR A 204 -13.91 10.18 15.64
C THR A 204 -12.54 10.70 15.20
N LEU A 205 -11.78 11.32 16.10
CA LEU A 205 -10.43 11.83 15.88
C LEU A 205 -9.35 10.83 16.33
N GLY A 206 -9.76 9.71 16.95
CA GLY A 206 -8.84 8.70 17.47
C GLY A 206 -8.24 9.01 18.83
N ASN A 207 -8.77 9.98 19.53
CA ASN A 207 -8.32 10.23 20.88
C ASN A 207 -8.91 9.18 21.82
N PRO A 208 -8.13 8.65 22.78
CA PRO A 208 -8.64 7.74 23.79
C PRO A 208 -9.52 8.53 24.77
N VAL A 209 -10.73 8.07 24.96
CA VAL A 209 -11.72 8.61 25.88
C VAL A 209 -12.13 7.52 26.82
N PHE A 210 -12.47 7.87 28.09
CA PHE A 210 -12.84 6.91 29.12
C PHE A 210 -14.31 7.08 29.49
N LEU A 211 -15.03 5.96 29.49
CA LEU A 211 -16.39 5.85 30.00
C LEU A 211 -16.32 5.20 31.38
N SER A 212 -16.87 5.87 32.39
CA SER A 212 -16.94 5.29 33.73
C SER A 212 -18.28 4.61 33.94
N VAL A 213 -18.24 3.39 34.39
CA VAL A 213 -19.41 2.62 34.81
C VAL A 213 -19.33 2.40 36.30
N ASP A 214 -20.28 2.97 37.04
CA ASP A 214 -20.40 2.88 38.50
C ASP A 214 -21.56 1.90 38.81
N ALA A 215 -21.29 0.82 39.49
CA ALA A 215 -22.27 -0.11 40.00
C ALA A 215 -22.38 0.06 41.53
N VAL A 216 -23.55 0.39 42.02
CA VAL A 216 -23.83 0.57 43.46
C VAL A 216 -24.75 -0.56 43.90
N LYS A 217 -24.37 -1.28 44.95
CA LYS A 217 -25.21 -2.32 45.54
C LYS A 217 -26.47 -1.72 46.14
N SER A 218 -27.62 -2.16 45.64
CA SER A 218 -28.93 -1.77 46.22
C SER A 218 -29.16 -2.38 47.62
N THR A 219 -30.06 -1.78 48.37
CA THR A 219 -30.55 -2.35 49.64
C THR A 219 -31.37 -3.65 49.43
N VAL A 220 -31.80 -3.91 48.21
CA VAL A 220 -32.50 -5.17 47.83
C VAL A 220 -31.51 -6.21 47.47
N ASP A 221 -31.69 -7.43 47.94
CA ASP A 221 -30.78 -8.53 47.66
C ASP A 221 -30.66 -8.82 46.14
N ASN A 222 -29.45 -9.05 45.70
CA ASN A 222 -29.06 -9.32 44.29
C ASN A 222 -29.39 -8.19 43.30
N ASN A 223 -29.68 -7.01 43.74
CA ASN A 223 -29.87 -5.84 42.87
C ASN A 223 -28.68 -4.89 42.93
N TRP A 224 -28.32 -4.37 41.77
CA TRP A 224 -27.30 -3.35 41.60
C TRP A 224 -27.83 -2.22 40.72
N ASP A 225 -27.60 -0.98 41.15
CA ASP A 225 -27.89 0.20 40.37
C ASP A 225 -26.65 0.58 39.59
N VAL A 226 -26.76 0.58 38.26
CA VAL A 226 -25.62 0.87 37.38
C VAL A 226 -25.80 2.23 36.72
N ALA A 227 -24.85 3.12 36.96
CA ALA A 227 -24.77 4.44 36.35
C ALA A 227 -23.60 4.48 35.34
N VAL A 228 -23.87 4.96 34.14
CA VAL A 228 -22.89 5.17 33.11
C VAL A 228 -22.58 6.65 32.98
N ASN A 229 -21.35 7.04 33.30
CA ASN A 229 -20.93 8.43 33.29
C ASN A 229 -20.08 8.71 32.03
N PRO A 230 -20.59 9.51 31.08
CA PRO A 230 -19.84 9.90 29.91
C PRO A 230 -18.69 10.83 30.31
N PRO A 231 -17.61 10.89 29.49
CA PRO A 231 -16.50 11.79 29.73
C PRO A 231 -16.94 13.25 29.67
N ALA A 232 -16.31 14.11 30.47
CA ALA A 232 -16.59 15.53 30.51
C ALA A 232 -16.41 16.18 29.13
N GLY A 233 -17.43 16.89 28.65
CA GLY A 233 -17.39 17.60 27.34
C GLY A 233 -17.97 16.84 26.16
N THR A 234 -18.43 15.61 26.32
CA THR A 234 -19.17 14.89 25.27
C THR A 234 -20.67 15.08 25.48
N SER A 235 -21.35 15.58 24.43
CA SER A 235 -22.80 15.65 24.40
C SER A 235 -23.39 14.25 24.34
N VAL A 236 -24.04 13.86 25.41
CA VAL A 236 -25.07 12.84 25.53
C VAL A 236 -24.84 11.51 24.87
N LEU A 237 -24.30 10.53 25.60
CA LEU A 237 -24.68 9.14 25.39
C LEU A 237 -26.19 9.04 25.67
N THR A 238 -26.99 9.01 24.63
CA THR A 238 -28.41 8.67 24.79
C THR A 238 -28.48 7.17 25.03
N LEU A 239 -28.53 6.76 26.29
CA LEU A 239 -28.98 5.40 26.60
C LEU A 239 -30.43 5.31 26.08
N LEU A 240 -30.66 4.39 25.16
CA LEU A 240 -32.03 4.07 24.73
C LEU A 240 -32.76 3.50 25.94
N ASP A 241 -33.44 4.33 26.60
CA ASP A 241 -34.43 4.23 27.67
C ASP A 241 -34.07 5.04 28.95
N ALA A 242 -34.06 6.38 28.79
CA ALA A 242 -33.84 7.29 29.90
C ALA A 242 -35.10 7.53 30.74
N THR A 243 -36.16 6.76 30.61
CA THR A 243 -37.44 7.01 31.29
C THR A 243 -37.75 6.10 32.47
N SER A 244 -36.91 5.12 32.75
CA SER A 244 -37.06 4.33 33.99
C SER A 244 -35.73 3.77 34.44
N PRO A 245 -35.31 3.94 35.69
CA PRO A 245 -34.29 3.06 36.26
C PRO A 245 -34.92 1.70 36.39
N THR A 246 -34.90 0.93 35.29
CA THR A 246 -35.21 -0.47 35.35
C THR A 246 -34.07 -1.14 36.09
N PRO A 247 -34.35 -1.83 37.22
CA PRO A 247 -33.34 -2.63 37.86
C PRO A 247 -32.89 -3.68 36.83
N LEU A 248 -31.57 -3.67 36.54
CA LEU A 248 -30.96 -4.65 35.67
C LEU A 248 -31.13 -6.02 36.35
N VAL A 249 -32.04 -6.81 35.82
CA VAL A 249 -32.28 -8.17 36.27
C VAL A 249 -31.24 -9.02 35.52
N TYR A 250 -30.37 -9.65 36.30
CA TYR A 250 -29.45 -10.63 35.76
C TYR A 250 -30.24 -11.85 35.25
N ASP A 251 -29.89 -12.32 34.08
CA ASP A 251 -30.30 -13.68 33.69
C ASP A 251 -29.59 -14.70 34.58
N SER A 252 -30.02 -15.96 34.52
CA SER A 252 -29.48 -17.05 35.33
C SER A 252 -27.98 -17.35 35.11
N VAL A 253 -27.29 -16.58 34.26
CA VAL A 253 -25.87 -16.69 33.90
C VAL A 253 -25.05 -15.46 34.29
N GLY A 254 -25.66 -14.35 34.76
CA GLY A 254 -24.97 -13.19 35.33
C GLY A 254 -24.23 -12.29 34.33
N GLN A 255 -24.69 -12.19 33.09
CA GLN A 255 -24.09 -11.30 32.09
C GLN A 255 -24.94 -10.06 31.82
N LEU A 256 -24.27 -8.93 31.81
CA LEU A 256 -24.81 -7.60 31.49
C LEU A 256 -24.29 -7.17 30.12
N GLU A 257 -25.17 -6.94 29.17
CA GLU A 257 -24.80 -6.47 27.85
C GLU A 257 -25.35 -5.06 27.60
N PHE A 258 -24.44 -4.10 27.36
CA PHE A 258 -24.79 -2.73 26.97
C PHE A 258 -24.46 -2.53 25.48
N ILE A 259 -25.45 -2.13 24.72
CA ILE A 259 -25.25 -1.75 23.31
C ILE A 259 -25.39 -0.23 23.19
N ALA A 260 -24.28 0.48 23.00
CA ALA A 260 -24.31 1.90 22.68
C ALA A 260 -24.41 2.09 21.15
N ARG A 261 -25.43 2.80 20.69
CA ARG A 261 -25.51 3.24 19.28
C ARG A 261 -25.03 4.70 19.18
N PRO A 262 -24.14 5.02 18.21
CA PRO A 262 -23.84 6.42 17.94
C PRO A 262 -25.06 7.11 17.35
N ALA A 263 -25.23 8.39 17.75
CA ALA A 263 -26.24 9.30 17.20
C ALA A 263 -25.90 9.69 15.76
#